data_6ecd12b1d55cc55ec04abd8bf5466e80
#
_entry.id   6ecd12b1d55cc55ec04abd8bf5466e80
#
_cell.length_a   1.000
_cell.length_b   1.000
_cell.length_c   1.000
_cell.angle_alpha   90.00
_cell.angle_beta   90.00
_cell.angle_gamma   90.00
#
_symmetry.space_group_name_H-M   'P 1'
#
loop_
_entity.id
_entity.type
_entity.pdbx_description
1 polymer ?
#
loop_
_entity_poly.entity_id
_entity_poly.type
_entity_poly.pdbx_seq_one_letter_code
_entity_poly.pdbx_strand_id
1 'polypeptide(L)'
;VGKRRAQRETSAGGVVFRRGAAGETLYLVIRDSYENWGFPKGHLERNEPPLQAALREVAEETGLEDLVPRGELAVIDWYFRFRGRTIHKFCHFFLLESEAGEPVPQTDEGITACVWKPLDEALTTISYANAREVLQRAAARVQGVIRAPDGA
;
A
#
# COMPACT_ATOMS: atom_id res chain seq x y z
N VAL A 1 -13.26 35.11 -13.97
CA VAL A 1 -12.11 34.61 -13.27
C VAL A 1 -12.12 33.09 -13.33
N GLY A 2 -11.08 32.51 -13.89
CA GLY A 2 -11.01 31.06 -14.06
C GLY A 2 -11.02 30.30 -12.74
N LYS A 3 -11.62 29.11 -12.76
CA LYS A 3 -11.55 28.20 -11.64
C LYS A 3 -10.09 27.79 -11.41
N ARG A 4 -9.64 27.82 -10.16
CA ARG A 4 -8.32 27.30 -9.83
C ARG A 4 -8.31 25.78 -10.07
N ARG A 5 -7.32 25.32 -10.81
CA ARG A 5 -7.12 23.87 -10.98
C ARG A 5 -6.74 23.26 -9.65
N ALA A 6 -7.21 22.04 -9.40
CA ALA A 6 -6.75 21.26 -8.27
C ALA A 6 -5.25 21.03 -8.40
N GLN A 7 -4.54 21.17 -7.30
CA GLN A 7 -3.12 20.82 -7.23
C GLN A 7 -2.99 19.30 -7.27
N ARG A 8 -2.15 18.79 -8.18
CA ARG A 8 -1.92 17.36 -8.30
C ARG A 8 -0.80 16.91 -7.37
N GLU A 9 -1.06 15.85 -6.61
CA GLU A 9 -0.06 15.15 -5.82
C GLU A 9 -0.03 13.69 -6.20
N THR A 10 1.18 13.10 -6.25
CA THR A 10 1.35 11.70 -6.60
C THR A 10 2.09 10.97 -5.49
N SER A 11 1.53 9.84 -5.10
CA SER A 11 2.09 8.93 -4.11
C SER A 11 2.20 7.53 -4.69
N ALA A 12 2.96 6.69 -4.03
CA ALA A 12 3.01 5.27 -4.33
C ALA A 12 3.05 4.49 -3.02
N GLY A 13 2.53 3.29 -3.06
CA GLY A 13 2.51 2.41 -1.91
C GLY A 13 2.41 0.96 -2.31
N GLY A 14 2.36 0.10 -1.32
CA GLY A 14 2.35 -1.34 -1.53
C GLY A 14 1.32 -2.08 -0.72
N VAL A 15 0.70 -3.07 -1.36
CA VAL A 15 0.01 -4.13 -0.66
C VAL A 15 1.03 -5.25 -0.49
N VAL A 16 1.46 -5.48 0.74
CA VAL A 16 2.46 -6.48 1.07
C VAL A 16 1.75 -7.77 1.49
N PHE A 17 2.16 -8.89 0.90
CA PHE A 17 1.63 -10.19 1.29
C PHE A 17 2.76 -11.15 1.61
N ARG A 18 2.43 -12.19 2.36
CA ARG A 18 3.29 -13.34 2.59
C ARG A 18 2.44 -14.58 2.83
N ARG A 19 3.06 -15.75 2.75
CA ARG A 19 2.39 -16.99 3.14
C ARG A 19 2.65 -17.27 4.61
N GLY A 20 1.59 -17.53 5.35
CA GLY A 20 1.67 -17.93 6.74
C GLY A 20 2.12 -19.38 6.92
N ALA A 21 2.34 -19.77 8.15
CA ALA A 21 2.82 -21.11 8.52
C ALA A 21 1.90 -22.24 8.07
N ALA A 22 0.58 -21.97 7.97
CA ALA A 22 -0.43 -22.95 7.51
C ALA A 22 -0.71 -22.85 6.00
N GLY A 23 0.09 -22.10 5.25
CA GLY A 23 -0.10 -21.91 3.81
C GLY A 23 -1.12 -20.85 3.43
N GLU A 24 -1.72 -20.16 4.42
CA GLU A 24 -2.63 -19.05 4.18
C GLU A 24 -1.90 -17.82 3.65
N THR A 25 -2.58 -17.00 2.87
CA THR A 25 -2.03 -15.70 2.47
C THR A 25 -2.36 -14.65 3.49
N LEU A 26 -1.35 -13.91 3.93
CA LEU A 26 -1.48 -12.83 4.89
C LEU A 26 -1.15 -11.50 4.21
N TYR A 27 -1.89 -10.46 4.57
CA TYR A 27 -1.71 -9.12 4.05
C TYR A 27 -1.32 -8.18 5.19
N LEU A 28 -0.36 -7.30 4.92
CA LEU A 28 0.09 -6.33 5.90
C LEU A 28 -0.83 -5.12 5.88
N VAL A 29 -1.42 -4.83 7.04
CA VAL A 29 -2.17 -3.59 7.25
C VAL A 29 -1.47 -2.77 8.32
N ILE A 30 -1.44 -1.45 8.12
CA ILE A 30 -0.81 -0.52 9.05
C ILE A 30 -1.83 0.45 9.61
N ARG A 31 -1.58 0.90 10.83
CA ARG A 31 -2.42 1.89 11.51
C ARG A 31 -1.63 3.18 11.66
N ASP A 32 -2.25 4.29 11.29
CA ASP A 32 -1.66 5.61 11.44
C ASP A 32 -1.97 6.24 12.80
N SER A 33 -1.44 7.44 13.05
CA SER A 33 -1.64 8.16 14.30
C SER A 33 -3.06 8.69 14.49
N TYR A 34 -3.90 8.66 13.46
CA TYR A 34 -5.32 9.02 13.51
C TYR A 34 -6.22 7.80 13.69
N GLU A 35 -5.63 6.65 13.98
CA GLU A 35 -6.34 5.37 14.16
C GLU A 35 -6.97 4.81 12.88
N ASN A 36 -6.52 5.25 11.71
CA ASN A 36 -6.96 4.71 10.43
C ASN A 36 -6.05 3.57 9.98
N TRP A 37 -6.66 2.54 9.42
CA TRP A 37 -5.97 1.38 8.90
C TRP A 37 -5.92 1.42 7.38
N GLY A 38 -4.78 1.13 6.82
CA GLY A 38 -4.56 1.11 5.37
C GLY A 38 -3.25 0.45 5.00
N PHE A 39 -2.68 0.87 3.87
CA PHE A 39 -1.41 0.36 3.35
C PHE A 39 -0.33 1.41 3.44
N PRO A 40 0.94 0.99 3.60
CA PRO A 40 2.06 1.94 3.56
C PRO A 40 2.14 2.62 2.20
N LYS A 41 2.29 3.94 2.21
CA LYS A 41 2.38 4.78 1.02
C LYS A 41 2.94 6.14 1.37
N GLY A 42 3.44 6.85 0.38
CA GLY A 42 3.89 8.22 0.54
C GLY A 42 4.21 8.89 -0.79
N HIS A 43 4.57 10.16 -0.72
CA HIS A 43 4.83 10.97 -1.89
C HIS A 43 6.07 10.51 -2.66
N LEU A 44 6.00 10.62 -3.99
CA LEU A 44 7.17 10.44 -4.83
C LEU A 44 8.18 11.56 -4.58
N GLU A 45 9.44 11.21 -4.54
CA GLU A 45 10.54 12.16 -4.58
C GLU A 45 10.79 12.59 -6.02
N ARG A 46 11.55 13.67 -6.19
CA ARG A 46 11.86 14.19 -7.52
C ARG A 46 12.54 13.12 -8.38
N ASN A 47 11.99 12.90 -9.57
CA ASN A 47 12.50 11.93 -10.55
C ASN A 47 12.46 10.47 -10.06
N GLU A 48 11.69 10.18 -9.03
CA GLU A 48 11.56 8.82 -8.50
C GLU A 48 10.44 8.08 -9.25
N PRO A 49 10.73 6.90 -9.86
CA PRO A 49 9.67 6.07 -10.43
C PRO A 49 8.71 5.56 -9.35
N PRO A 50 7.41 5.39 -9.67
CA PRO A 50 6.43 4.95 -8.67
C PRO A 50 6.79 3.66 -7.94
N LEU A 51 7.33 2.64 -8.62
CA LEU A 51 7.72 1.40 -7.96
C LEU A 51 8.82 1.63 -6.92
N GLN A 52 9.83 2.45 -7.24
CA GLN A 52 10.89 2.76 -6.29
C GLN A 52 10.35 3.51 -5.07
N ALA A 53 9.42 4.44 -5.31
CA ALA A 53 8.75 5.16 -4.22
C ALA A 53 7.96 4.19 -3.32
N ALA A 54 7.24 3.25 -3.92
CA ALA A 54 6.50 2.25 -3.15
C ALA A 54 7.42 1.41 -2.27
N LEU A 55 8.51 0.91 -2.82
CA LEU A 55 9.50 0.12 -2.06
C LEU A 55 10.10 0.93 -0.92
N ARG A 56 10.47 2.17 -1.20
CA ARG A 56 11.06 3.09 -0.20
C ARG A 56 10.06 3.39 0.91
N GLU A 57 8.83 3.76 0.55
CA GLU A 57 7.80 4.13 1.55
C GLU A 57 7.42 2.93 2.43
N VAL A 58 7.29 1.74 1.85
CA VAL A 58 7.02 0.54 2.65
C VAL A 58 8.16 0.30 3.63
N ALA A 59 9.40 0.40 3.20
CA ALA A 59 10.56 0.24 4.08
C ALA A 59 10.60 1.31 5.17
N GLU A 60 10.32 2.56 4.83
CA GLU A 60 10.30 3.67 5.81
C GLU A 60 9.21 3.50 6.87
N GLU A 61 8.03 3.00 6.49
CA GLU A 61 6.90 2.89 7.41
C GLU A 61 6.86 1.58 8.20
N THR A 62 7.42 0.51 7.64
CA THR A 62 7.32 -0.84 8.24
C THR A 62 8.66 -1.50 8.55
N GLY A 63 9.76 -0.95 8.08
CA GLY A 63 11.08 -1.57 8.23
C GLY A 63 11.35 -2.77 7.32
N LEU A 64 10.40 -3.16 6.46
CA LEU A 64 10.60 -4.31 5.56
C LEU A 64 11.48 -3.92 4.38
N GLU A 65 12.55 -4.70 4.15
CA GLU A 65 13.49 -4.49 3.05
C GLU A 65 13.59 -5.69 2.10
N ASP A 66 12.98 -6.81 2.44
CA ASP A 66 13.00 -8.05 1.66
C ASP A 66 11.91 -8.12 0.58
N LEU A 67 11.46 -6.98 0.09
CA LEU A 67 10.28 -6.88 -0.77
C LEU A 67 10.57 -7.27 -2.21
N VAL A 68 9.76 -8.17 -2.75
CA VAL A 68 9.82 -8.59 -4.16
C VAL A 68 8.59 -8.05 -4.90
N PRO A 69 8.78 -7.19 -5.90
CA PRO A 69 7.64 -6.67 -6.68
C PRO A 69 6.93 -7.77 -7.47
N ARG A 70 5.60 -7.76 -7.42
CA ARG A 70 4.74 -8.71 -8.15
C ARG A 70 3.73 -8.01 -9.06
N GLY A 71 4.00 -6.77 -9.46
CA GLY A 71 3.24 -6.03 -10.44
C GLY A 71 2.41 -4.88 -9.87
N GLU A 72 2.03 -3.97 -10.75
CA GLU A 72 1.17 -2.85 -10.40
C GLU A 72 -0.28 -3.33 -10.27
N LEU A 73 -0.96 -2.88 -9.22
CA LEU A 73 -2.34 -3.27 -8.94
C LEU A 73 -3.34 -2.26 -9.48
N ALA A 74 -3.12 -1.00 -9.16
CA ALA A 74 -4.07 0.05 -9.48
C ALA A 74 -3.45 1.42 -9.26
N VAL A 75 -4.01 2.42 -9.93
CA VAL A 75 -3.83 3.82 -9.57
C VAL A 75 -5.19 4.30 -9.10
N ILE A 76 -5.29 4.70 -7.84
CA ILE A 76 -6.50 5.28 -7.29
C ILE A 76 -6.32 6.78 -7.14
N ASP A 77 -7.40 7.52 -7.19
CA ASP A 77 -7.36 8.96 -7.03
C ASP A 77 -8.53 9.45 -6.20
N TRP A 78 -8.32 10.59 -5.56
CA TRP A 78 -9.38 11.26 -4.80
C TRP A 78 -9.04 12.73 -4.65
N TYR A 79 -10.07 13.52 -4.27
CA TYR A 79 -9.93 14.93 -4.00
C TYR A 79 -10.07 15.20 -2.51
N PHE A 80 -9.29 16.15 -2.00
CA PHE A 80 -9.46 16.66 -0.66
C PHE A 80 -9.03 18.13 -0.59
N ARG A 81 -9.42 18.81 0.47
CA ARG A 81 -9.03 20.19 0.69
C ARG A 81 -7.99 20.26 1.80
N PHE A 82 -6.95 21.03 1.55
CA PHE A 82 -5.89 21.25 2.49
C PHE A 82 -5.47 22.72 2.43
N ARG A 83 -5.60 23.42 3.55
CA ARG A 83 -5.25 24.86 3.66
C ARG A 83 -5.89 25.72 2.57
N GLY A 84 -7.19 25.50 2.33
CA GLY A 84 -7.96 26.25 1.34
C GLY A 84 -7.73 25.87 -0.12
N ARG A 85 -6.88 24.89 -0.39
CA ARG A 85 -6.60 24.39 -1.74
C ARG A 85 -7.27 23.06 -1.98
N THR A 86 -7.76 22.85 -3.18
CA THR A 86 -8.23 21.54 -3.62
C THR A 86 -7.04 20.75 -4.12
N ILE A 87 -6.86 19.55 -3.55
CA ILE A 87 -5.78 18.63 -3.91
C ILE A 87 -6.41 17.44 -4.64
N HIS A 88 -5.86 17.10 -5.81
CA HIS A 88 -6.19 15.87 -6.53
C HIS A 88 -5.04 14.89 -6.33
N LYS A 89 -5.25 13.88 -5.51
CA LYS A 89 -4.21 12.92 -5.16
C LYS A 89 -4.35 11.65 -5.99
N PHE A 90 -3.23 11.19 -6.54
CA PHE A 90 -3.10 9.90 -7.21
C PHE A 90 -2.18 9.00 -6.38
N CYS A 91 -2.54 7.75 -6.24
CA CYS A 91 -1.68 6.78 -5.56
C CYS A 91 -1.54 5.51 -6.39
N HIS A 92 -0.28 5.19 -6.75
CA HIS A 92 0.08 3.95 -7.44
C HIS A 92 0.31 2.85 -6.40
N PHE A 93 -0.46 1.77 -6.47
CA PHE A 93 -0.28 0.62 -5.58
C PHE A 93 0.32 -0.55 -6.32
N PHE A 94 1.32 -1.16 -5.70
CA PHE A 94 2.02 -2.35 -6.21
C PHE A 94 1.82 -3.52 -5.27
N LEU A 95 1.78 -4.72 -5.84
CA LEU A 95 1.81 -5.95 -5.06
C LEU A 95 3.26 -6.28 -4.73
N LEU A 96 3.56 -6.45 -3.45
CA LEU A 96 4.91 -6.72 -2.97
C LEU A 96 4.88 -7.97 -2.08
N GLU A 97 5.82 -8.86 -2.29
CA GLU A 97 5.94 -10.08 -1.48
C GLU A 97 7.08 -9.95 -0.48
N SER A 98 6.80 -10.26 0.79
CA SER A 98 7.79 -10.35 1.86
C SER A 98 7.85 -11.79 2.34
N GLU A 99 8.97 -12.48 2.14
CA GLU A 99 9.08 -13.90 2.49
C GLU A 99 9.32 -14.16 3.97
N ALA A 100 10.15 -13.34 4.59
CA ALA A 100 10.65 -13.62 5.94
C ALA A 100 10.75 -12.38 6.84
N GLY A 101 10.54 -11.18 6.31
CA GLY A 101 10.69 -9.94 7.07
C GLY A 101 9.64 -9.80 8.16
N GLU A 102 10.03 -9.25 9.29
CA GLU A 102 9.11 -8.91 10.38
C GLU A 102 8.92 -7.39 10.40
N PRO A 103 7.70 -6.89 10.20
CA PRO A 103 7.46 -5.46 10.21
C PRO A 103 7.56 -4.89 11.61
N VAL A 104 8.12 -3.68 11.68
CA VAL A 104 8.20 -2.89 12.92
C VAL A 104 7.58 -1.54 12.63
N PRO A 105 6.54 -1.14 13.36
CA PRO A 105 5.94 0.17 13.15
C PRO A 105 6.95 1.29 13.34
N GLN A 106 7.08 2.15 12.34
CA GLN A 106 7.99 3.29 12.41
C GLN A 106 7.25 4.49 12.98
N THR A 107 7.39 4.72 14.28
CA THR A 107 6.62 5.73 15.01
C THR A 107 6.93 7.15 14.57
N ASP A 108 8.15 7.43 14.16
CA ASP A 108 8.55 8.72 13.59
C ASP A 108 7.91 8.98 12.21
N GLU A 109 7.44 7.93 11.53
CA GLU A 109 6.64 8.04 10.30
C GLU A 109 5.13 8.09 10.58
N GLY A 110 4.73 8.15 11.84
CA GLY A 110 3.32 8.19 12.23
C GLY A 110 2.60 6.85 12.18
N ILE A 111 3.34 5.74 12.18
CA ILE A 111 2.77 4.39 12.15
C ILE A 111 2.74 3.82 13.56
N THR A 112 1.57 3.40 14.03
CA THR A 112 1.37 2.91 15.38
C THR A 112 1.22 1.40 15.47
N ALA A 113 0.91 0.71 14.36
CA ALA A 113 0.81 -0.74 14.32
C ALA A 113 1.06 -1.27 12.91
N CYS A 114 1.64 -2.45 12.82
CA CYS A 114 1.78 -3.24 11.59
C CYS A 114 1.29 -4.64 11.92
N VAL A 115 0.28 -5.14 11.21
CA VAL A 115 -0.34 -6.42 11.52
C VAL A 115 -0.56 -7.22 10.24
N TRP A 116 -0.18 -8.51 10.28
CA TRP A 116 -0.51 -9.46 9.23
C TRP A 116 -1.91 -10.00 9.46
N LYS A 117 -2.76 -9.95 8.42
CA LYS A 117 -4.14 -10.44 8.51
C LYS A 117 -4.52 -11.25 7.27
N PRO A 118 -5.30 -12.33 7.45
CA PRO A 118 -5.91 -12.98 6.29
C PRO A 118 -6.90 -12.04 5.61
N LEU A 119 -7.25 -12.35 4.36
CA LEU A 119 -8.01 -11.44 3.51
C LEU A 119 -9.29 -10.91 4.17
N ASP A 120 -10.10 -11.80 4.74
CA ASP A 120 -11.40 -11.42 5.34
C ASP A 120 -11.21 -10.39 6.45
N GLU A 121 -10.25 -10.64 7.34
CA GLU A 121 -9.97 -9.73 8.44
C GLU A 121 -9.35 -8.41 7.96
N ALA A 122 -8.47 -8.49 6.96
CA ALA A 122 -7.88 -7.28 6.38
C ALA A 122 -8.96 -6.39 5.74
N LEU A 123 -9.91 -6.98 5.00
CA LEU A 123 -11.02 -6.24 4.39
C LEU A 123 -11.88 -5.53 5.41
N THR A 124 -12.14 -6.15 6.58
CA THR A 124 -12.94 -5.52 7.63
C THR A 124 -12.15 -4.50 8.45
N THR A 125 -10.83 -4.62 8.47
CA THR A 125 -9.95 -3.72 9.23
C THR A 125 -9.72 -2.40 8.50
N ILE A 126 -9.53 -2.44 7.18
CA ILE A 126 -9.18 -1.26 6.38
C ILE A 126 -10.28 -0.19 6.47
N SER A 127 -9.87 1.04 6.74
CA SER A 127 -10.77 2.17 7.00
C SER A 127 -11.41 2.76 5.74
N TYR A 128 -10.81 2.57 4.57
CA TYR A 128 -11.19 3.26 3.34
C TYR A 128 -11.70 2.31 2.26
N ALA A 129 -12.84 2.66 1.64
CA ALA A 129 -13.45 1.84 0.59
C ALA A 129 -12.53 1.64 -0.62
N ASN A 130 -11.82 2.70 -1.05
CA ASN A 130 -10.91 2.60 -2.18
C ASN A 130 -9.71 1.68 -1.89
N ALA A 131 -9.22 1.66 -0.65
CA ALA A 131 -8.17 0.74 -0.24
C ALA A 131 -8.66 -0.71 -0.20
N ARG A 132 -9.91 -0.95 0.19
CA ARG A 132 -10.50 -2.30 0.15
C ARG A 132 -10.57 -2.82 -1.28
N GLU A 133 -10.90 -1.98 -2.26
CA GLU A 133 -10.89 -2.37 -3.68
C GLU A 133 -9.49 -2.75 -4.15
N VAL A 134 -8.47 -2.02 -3.73
CA VAL A 134 -7.07 -2.34 -4.03
C VAL A 134 -6.70 -3.70 -3.44
N LEU A 135 -7.11 -3.97 -2.20
CA LEU A 135 -6.87 -5.27 -1.55
C LEU A 135 -7.54 -6.42 -2.31
N GLN A 136 -8.74 -6.23 -2.80
CA GLN A 136 -9.43 -7.24 -3.60
C GLN A 136 -8.68 -7.54 -4.91
N ARG A 137 -8.14 -6.51 -5.56
CA ARG A 137 -7.27 -6.69 -6.74
C ARG A 137 -5.98 -7.42 -6.38
N ALA A 138 -5.41 -7.10 -5.23
CA ALA A 138 -4.22 -7.78 -4.72
C ALA A 138 -4.49 -9.27 -4.53
N ALA A 139 -5.62 -9.62 -3.89
CA ALA A 139 -6.00 -11.00 -3.65
C ALA A 139 -6.17 -11.79 -4.96
N ALA A 140 -6.79 -11.20 -5.97
CA ALA A 140 -6.93 -11.81 -7.29
C ALA A 140 -5.56 -12.03 -7.95
N ARG A 141 -4.64 -11.05 -7.83
CA ARG A 141 -3.30 -11.15 -8.38
C ARG A 141 -2.48 -12.22 -7.66
N VAL A 142 -2.60 -12.33 -6.35
CA VAL A 142 -1.90 -13.36 -5.55
C VAL A 142 -2.31 -14.76 -6.00
N GLN A 143 -3.58 -14.99 -6.32
CA GLN A 143 -4.02 -16.27 -6.86
C GLN A 143 -3.29 -16.62 -8.15
N GLY A 144 -3.09 -15.65 -9.03
CA GLY A 144 -2.33 -15.84 -10.26
C GLY A 144 -0.86 -16.15 -10.00
N VAL A 145 -0.22 -15.46 -9.05
CA VAL A 145 1.18 -15.69 -8.65
C VAL A 145 1.36 -17.11 -8.09
N ILE A 146 0.44 -17.56 -7.23
CA ILE A 146 0.49 -18.88 -6.61
C ILE A 146 0.32 -19.99 -7.65
N ARG A 147 -0.55 -19.79 -8.66
CA ARG A 147 -0.87 -20.78 -9.67
C ARG A 147 0.15 -20.83 -10.80
N ALA A 148 0.89 -19.75 -11.04
CA ALA A 148 1.90 -19.71 -12.09
C ALA A 148 3.16 -20.44 -11.61
N PRO A 149 3.63 -21.48 -12.32
CA PRO A 149 4.90 -22.09 -11.98
C PRO A 149 6.05 -21.12 -12.29
N ASP A 150 7.12 -21.22 -11.51
CA ASP A 150 8.31 -20.41 -11.73
C ASP A 150 8.86 -20.66 -13.15
N GLY A 151 9.08 -19.58 -13.89
CA GLY A 151 9.59 -19.65 -15.26
C GLY A 151 8.54 -19.90 -16.34
N ALA A 152 7.25 -19.88 -15.97
CA ALA A 152 6.17 -19.97 -16.94
C ALA A 152 5.84 -18.62 -17.56
#